data_0c4ccf062e5b69b4f2fbc5f39b7613d4
#
_entry.id   0c4ccf062e5b69b4f2fbc5f39b7613d4
#
_cell.length_a   1.000
_cell.length_b   1.000
_cell.length_c   1.000
_cell.angle_alpha   90.00
_cell.angle_beta   90.00
_cell.angle_gamma   90.00
#
_symmetry.space_group_name_H-M   'P 1'
#
loop_
_entity.id
_entity.type
_entity.pdbx_description
1 polymer ?
#
loop_
_entity_poly.entity_id
_entity_poly.type
_entity_poly.pdbx_seq_one_letter_code
_entity_poly.pdbx_strand_id
1 'polypeptide(L)'
;MGAHSADGIAPRRSKLRAYLLLARVSNLPTVWTNVLAAYVIAGASFDSLLIASLSLSLFYTGGMFLNDAFDARFDSHARPDRPIPNGDASQREVFIIGFALLAIGESLLVLQPFPTRAARWGLALAAAIVFYDYAHKDKLYGPIVMGLCRALVYLVAASSATGIEPYRVVGAASVMMAYVMTLTYVAKLAGRGDWVPWLIAGIRIVDAIFITMAGGGPVAATVAIAGFIVTLALQRVVPGT
;
A
#
# COMPACT_ATOMS: atom_id res chain seq x y z
N MET A 1 27.19 -30.96 -30.86
CA MET A 1 27.15 -31.17 -29.42
C MET A 1 27.01 -29.79 -28.80
N GLY A 2 25.76 -29.32 -28.64
CA GLY A 2 25.44 -28.04 -28.04
C GLY A 2 25.27 -28.21 -26.55
N ALA A 3 26.04 -27.48 -25.76
CA ALA A 3 25.86 -27.41 -24.33
C ALA A 3 24.54 -26.67 -24.07
N HIS A 4 23.55 -27.37 -23.56
CA HIS A 4 22.38 -26.78 -22.90
C HIS A 4 22.92 -26.00 -21.69
N SER A 5 22.82 -24.68 -21.76
CA SER A 5 23.05 -23.81 -20.61
C SER A 5 21.97 -24.11 -19.57
N ALA A 6 22.42 -24.66 -18.48
CA ALA A 6 21.61 -24.93 -17.31
C ALA A 6 21.07 -23.64 -16.70
N ASP A 7 19.81 -23.73 -16.31
CA ASP A 7 19.14 -23.01 -15.24
C ASP A 7 19.26 -21.49 -15.18
N GLY A 8 18.26 -20.82 -15.77
CA GLY A 8 17.98 -19.40 -15.63
C GLY A 8 17.45 -18.98 -14.25
N ILE A 9 17.94 -19.57 -13.15
CA ILE A 9 17.65 -19.15 -11.79
C ILE A 9 18.57 -17.98 -11.46
N ALA A 10 17.98 -16.82 -11.20
CA ALA A 10 18.76 -15.65 -10.78
C ALA A 10 19.51 -15.96 -9.46
N PRO A 11 20.72 -15.39 -9.25
CA PRO A 11 21.46 -15.64 -8.02
C PRO A 11 20.63 -15.25 -6.80
N ARG A 12 20.66 -16.09 -5.74
CA ARG A 12 19.92 -15.83 -4.49
C ARG A 12 20.30 -14.48 -3.91
N ARG A 13 19.27 -13.70 -3.56
CA ARG A 13 19.42 -12.39 -2.93
C ARG A 13 19.62 -12.54 -1.42
N SER A 14 20.17 -11.51 -0.77
CA SER A 14 20.16 -11.45 0.69
C SER A 14 18.71 -11.40 1.21
N LYS A 15 18.46 -11.98 2.39
CA LYS A 15 17.13 -11.94 3.05
C LYS A 15 16.58 -10.52 3.16
N LEU A 16 17.43 -9.57 3.54
CA LEU A 16 17.04 -8.16 3.64
C LEU A 16 16.52 -7.63 2.29
N ARG A 17 17.26 -7.87 1.21
CA ARG A 17 16.85 -7.43 -0.13
C ARG A 17 15.54 -8.11 -0.57
N ALA A 18 15.37 -9.39 -0.29
CA ALA A 18 14.13 -10.11 -0.58
C ALA A 18 12.93 -9.48 0.16
N TYR A 19 13.08 -9.16 1.44
CA TYR A 19 12.01 -8.53 2.23
C TYR A 19 11.69 -7.10 1.80
N LEU A 20 12.69 -6.31 1.40
CA LEU A 20 12.47 -4.97 0.84
C LEU A 20 11.68 -5.03 -0.47
N LEU A 21 11.96 -6.04 -1.31
CA LEU A 21 11.20 -6.28 -2.54
C LEU A 21 9.77 -6.73 -2.25
N LEU A 22 9.57 -7.70 -1.34
CA LEU A 22 8.24 -8.15 -0.91
C LEU A 22 7.41 -7.00 -0.33
N ALA A 23 8.03 -6.16 0.50
CA ALA A 23 7.38 -5.00 1.12
C ALA A 23 7.05 -3.88 0.13
N ARG A 24 7.64 -3.88 -1.06
CA ARG A 24 7.54 -2.78 -2.04
C ARG A 24 7.71 -1.42 -1.37
N VAL A 25 8.79 -1.29 -0.57
CA VAL A 25 9.03 -0.14 0.31
C VAL A 25 9.04 1.21 -0.41
N SER A 26 9.27 1.22 -1.72
CA SER A 26 9.21 2.42 -2.56
C SER A 26 7.84 3.09 -2.58
N ASN A 27 6.77 2.35 -2.27
CA ASN A 27 5.39 2.86 -2.26
C ASN A 27 4.92 3.30 -0.87
N LEU A 28 5.64 2.95 0.22
CA LEU A 28 5.29 3.36 1.60
C LEU A 28 5.03 4.86 1.74
N PRO A 29 5.85 5.71 1.13
CA PRO A 29 5.60 7.14 1.19
C PRO A 29 4.19 7.55 0.70
N THR A 30 3.52 6.79 -0.17
CA THR A 30 2.13 7.09 -0.59
C THR A 30 1.13 6.81 0.54
N VAL A 31 1.43 5.89 1.45
CA VAL A 31 0.62 5.64 2.65
C VAL A 31 0.72 6.83 3.60
N TRP A 32 1.93 7.35 3.82
CA TRP A 32 2.16 8.48 4.73
C TRP A 32 1.46 9.75 4.27
N THR A 33 1.44 10.01 2.96
CA THR A 33 0.71 11.18 2.45
C THR A 33 -0.80 11.01 2.53
N ASN A 34 -1.33 9.79 2.35
CA ASN A 34 -2.76 9.53 2.58
C ASN A 34 -3.15 9.77 4.05
N VAL A 35 -2.31 9.33 5.02
CA VAL A 35 -2.53 9.58 6.44
C VAL A 35 -2.50 11.08 6.74
N LEU A 36 -1.47 11.79 6.24
CA LEU A 36 -1.34 13.24 6.39
C LEU A 36 -2.56 13.97 5.81
N ALA A 37 -2.98 13.60 4.60
CA ALA A 37 -4.15 14.20 3.95
C ALA A 37 -5.43 13.98 4.78
N ALA A 38 -5.65 12.75 5.28
CA ALA A 38 -6.79 12.42 6.12
C ALA A 38 -6.81 13.26 7.41
N TYR A 39 -5.66 13.44 8.07
CA TYR A 39 -5.53 14.27 9.27
C TYR A 39 -5.84 15.73 8.99
N VAL A 40 -5.28 16.31 7.92
CA VAL A 40 -5.54 17.71 7.53
C VAL A 40 -7.01 17.93 7.19
N ILE A 41 -7.60 17.03 6.39
CA ILE A 41 -9.02 17.14 5.99
C ILE A 41 -9.96 17.01 7.21
N ALA A 42 -9.60 16.15 8.18
CA ALA A 42 -10.35 15.94 9.40
C ALA A 42 -10.17 17.08 10.42
N GLY A 43 -9.19 17.96 10.24
CA GLY A 43 -8.83 19.00 11.23
C GLY A 43 -8.24 18.40 12.50
N ALA A 44 -7.56 17.26 12.39
CA ALA A 44 -6.98 16.55 13.52
C ALA A 44 -5.65 17.16 13.97
N SER A 45 -5.33 17.02 15.28
CA SER A 45 -3.97 17.28 15.77
C SER A 45 -2.99 16.22 15.25
N PHE A 46 -1.71 16.58 15.12
CA PHE A 46 -0.69 15.66 14.60
C PHE A 46 -0.03 14.78 15.66
N ASP A 47 -0.48 14.83 16.91
CA ASP A 47 0.15 14.12 18.04
C ASP A 47 0.21 12.61 17.84
N SER A 48 -0.81 12.03 17.22
CA SER A 48 -0.87 10.59 16.92
C SER A 48 -0.52 10.22 15.48
N LEU A 49 -0.13 11.19 14.64
CA LEU A 49 0.17 11.00 13.21
C LEU A 49 1.23 9.92 12.97
N LEU A 50 2.28 9.90 13.79
CA LEU A 50 3.37 8.92 13.66
C LEU A 50 2.87 7.50 13.90
N ILE A 51 2.08 7.29 14.95
CA ILE A 51 1.53 5.97 15.29
C ILE A 51 0.57 5.50 14.19
N ALA A 52 -0.30 6.38 13.68
CA ALA A 52 -1.18 6.08 12.56
C ALA A 52 -0.38 5.71 11.30
N SER A 53 0.68 6.47 11.00
CA SER A 53 1.55 6.20 9.85
C SER A 53 2.29 4.88 9.97
N LEU A 54 2.78 4.52 11.16
CA LEU A 54 3.42 3.24 11.44
C LEU A 54 2.42 2.09 11.31
N SER A 55 1.25 2.21 11.96
CA SER A 55 0.18 1.22 11.86
C SER A 55 -0.19 0.93 10.41
N LEU A 56 -0.53 1.97 9.63
CA LEU A 56 -0.93 1.82 8.24
C LEU A 56 0.20 1.39 7.30
N SER A 57 1.47 1.67 7.65
CA SER A 57 2.63 1.09 6.98
C SER A 57 2.72 -0.42 7.19
N LEU A 58 2.38 -0.92 8.38
CA LEU A 58 2.34 -2.35 8.67
C LEU A 58 1.19 -3.04 7.92
N PHE A 59 0.00 -2.43 7.85
CA PHE A 59 -1.09 -2.92 7.00
C PHE A 59 -0.68 -3.01 5.53
N TYR A 60 -0.06 -1.95 5.00
CA TYR A 60 0.43 -1.93 3.63
C TYR A 60 1.46 -3.04 3.38
N THR A 61 2.48 -3.11 4.23
CA THR A 61 3.57 -4.10 4.10
C THR A 61 3.03 -5.53 4.25
N GLY A 62 2.18 -5.76 5.24
CA GLY A 62 1.50 -7.04 5.44
C GLY A 62 0.70 -7.48 4.21
N GLY A 63 -0.08 -6.58 3.63
CA GLY A 63 -0.80 -6.82 2.38
C GLY A 63 0.13 -7.17 1.22
N MET A 64 1.27 -6.47 1.06
CA MET A 64 2.23 -6.80 0.00
C MET A 64 2.85 -8.19 0.17
N PHE A 65 3.18 -8.57 1.42
CA PHE A 65 3.66 -9.92 1.74
C PHE A 65 2.60 -10.98 1.42
N LEU A 66 1.35 -10.77 1.85
CA LEU A 66 0.25 -11.69 1.58
C LEU A 66 -0.03 -11.79 0.08
N ASN A 67 0.00 -10.69 -0.65
CA ASN A 67 -0.18 -10.69 -2.10
C ASN A 67 0.82 -11.62 -2.79
N ASP A 68 2.11 -11.47 -2.50
CA ASP A 68 3.15 -12.31 -3.11
C ASP A 68 3.07 -13.77 -2.60
N ALA A 69 2.62 -14.00 -1.36
CA ALA A 69 2.42 -15.35 -0.84
C ALA A 69 1.24 -16.07 -1.48
N PHE A 70 0.09 -15.40 -1.67
CA PHE A 70 -1.06 -15.96 -2.41
C PHE A 70 -0.73 -16.17 -3.89
N ASP A 71 0.10 -15.31 -4.46
CA ASP A 71 0.49 -15.36 -5.87
C ASP A 71 1.64 -16.31 -6.18
N ALA A 72 2.28 -16.91 -5.18
CA ALA A 72 3.50 -17.70 -5.35
C ALA A 72 3.42 -18.78 -6.44
N ARG A 73 2.28 -19.50 -6.52
CA ARG A 73 2.05 -20.53 -7.56
C ARG A 73 1.94 -19.94 -8.96
N PHE A 74 1.27 -18.82 -9.12
CA PHE A 74 1.16 -18.11 -10.39
C PHE A 74 2.52 -17.52 -10.79
N ASP A 75 3.18 -16.86 -9.84
CA ASP A 75 4.46 -16.21 -10.04
C ASP A 75 5.59 -17.20 -10.39
N SER A 76 5.51 -18.46 -9.95
CA SER A 76 6.50 -19.48 -10.33
C SER A 76 6.57 -19.71 -11.85
N HIS A 77 5.49 -19.43 -12.57
CA HIS A 77 5.44 -19.54 -14.02
C HIS A 77 5.59 -18.20 -14.73
N ALA A 78 4.97 -17.15 -14.19
CA ALA A 78 4.89 -15.85 -14.85
C ALA A 78 6.05 -14.90 -14.48
N ARG A 79 6.67 -15.07 -13.30
CA ARG A 79 7.67 -14.17 -12.70
C ARG A 79 8.63 -14.95 -11.81
N PRO A 80 9.45 -15.85 -12.38
CA PRO A 80 10.33 -16.73 -11.60
C PRO A 80 11.43 -15.96 -10.83
N ASP A 81 11.66 -14.71 -11.18
CA ASP A 81 12.61 -13.81 -10.53
C ASP A 81 12.11 -13.18 -9.23
N ARG A 82 10.80 -13.36 -8.88
CA ARG A 82 10.27 -12.89 -7.60
C ARG A 82 10.86 -13.63 -6.40
N PRO A 83 10.90 -13.00 -5.19
CA PRO A 83 11.59 -13.59 -4.04
C PRO A 83 11.13 -14.99 -3.65
N ILE A 84 9.83 -15.30 -3.71
CA ILE A 84 9.32 -16.64 -3.35
C ILE A 84 9.67 -17.67 -4.43
N PRO A 85 9.34 -17.48 -5.71
CA PRO A 85 9.75 -18.39 -6.78
C PRO A 85 11.25 -18.61 -6.88
N ASN A 86 12.06 -17.56 -6.68
CA ASN A 86 13.53 -17.64 -6.71
C ASN A 86 14.14 -18.34 -5.49
N GLY A 87 13.32 -18.69 -4.48
CA GLY A 87 13.78 -19.36 -3.26
C GLY A 87 14.48 -18.43 -2.26
N ASP A 88 14.36 -17.11 -2.40
CA ASP A 88 14.92 -16.13 -1.46
C ASP A 88 14.15 -16.12 -0.13
N ALA A 89 12.84 -16.44 -0.16
CA ALA A 89 11.97 -16.59 1.00
C ALA A 89 10.98 -17.73 0.79
N SER A 90 10.58 -18.44 1.86
CA SER A 90 9.57 -19.47 1.76
C SER A 90 8.16 -18.87 1.79
N GLN A 91 7.23 -19.45 1.04
CA GLN A 91 5.83 -19.02 1.02
C GLN A 91 5.22 -18.98 2.43
N ARG A 92 5.49 -20.03 3.25
CA ARG A 92 5.00 -20.12 4.64
C ARG A 92 5.52 -18.98 5.52
N GLU A 93 6.83 -18.69 5.41
CA GLU A 93 7.46 -17.57 6.12
C GLU A 93 6.80 -16.24 5.76
N VAL A 94 6.56 -16.00 4.47
CA VAL A 94 5.94 -14.76 3.98
C VAL A 94 4.49 -14.64 4.45
N PHE A 95 3.70 -15.74 4.48
CA PHE A 95 2.37 -15.74 5.07
C PHE A 95 2.38 -15.36 6.55
N ILE A 96 3.28 -15.99 7.34
CA ILE A 96 3.38 -15.72 8.80
C ILE A 96 3.73 -14.24 9.03
N ILE A 97 4.71 -13.72 8.32
CA ILE A 97 5.12 -12.31 8.44
C ILE A 97 3.98 -11.40 8.02
N GLY A 98 3.31 -11.66 6.90
CA GLY A 98 2.21 -10.85 6.39
C GLY A 98 1.07 -10.72 7.40
N PHE A 99 0.58 -11.84 7.96
CA PHE A 99 -0.46 -11.82 8.98
C PHE A 99 0.01 -11.19 10.31
N ALA A 100 1.26 -11.43 10.71
CA ALA A 100 1.83 -10.79 11.90
C ALA A 100 1.89 -9.26 11.75
N LEU A 101 2.28 -8.76 10.58
CA LEU A 101 2.30 -7.32 10.29
C LEU A 101 0.90 -6.70 10.34
N LEU A 102 -0.13 -7.36 9.79
CA LEU A 102 -1.52 -6.91 9.93
C LEU A 102 -1.96 -6.87 11.40
N ALA A 103 -1.65 -7.93 12.18
CA ALA A 103 -2.01 -8.00 13.59
C ALA A 103 -1.31 -6.93 14.43
N ILE A 104 -0.01 -6.69 14.19
CA ILE A 104 0.73 -5.62 14.88
C ILE A 104 0.19 -4.25 14.48
N GLY A 105 -0.09 -4.03 13.18
CA GLY A 105 -0.69 -2.80 12.69
C GLY A 105 -2.03 -2.51 13.37
N GLU A 106 -2.90 -3.51 13.46
CA GLU A 106 -4.18 -3.41 14.19
C GLU A 106 -3.97 -3.11 15.67
N SER A 107 -3.02 -3.79 16.33
CA SER A 107 -2.71 -3.57 17.74
C SER A 107 -2.23 -2.14 18.02
N LEU A 108 -1.48 -1.51 17.11
CA LEU A 108 -1.04 -0.13 17.25
C LEU A 108 -2.21 0.88 17.22
N LEU A 109 -3.34 0.53 16.61
CA LEU A 109 -4.53 1.38 16.60
C LEU A 109 -5.14 1.56 18.00
N VAL A 110 -4.85 0.64 18.95
CA VAL A 110 -5.25 0.78 20.37
C VAL A 110 -4.59 1.99 21.03
N LEU A 111 -3.43 2.44 20.55
CA LEU A 111 -2.71 3.60 21.04
C LEU A 111 -3.23 4.94 20.49
N GLN A 112 -4.25 4.89 19.63
CA GLN A 112 -4.86 6.09 19.05
C GLN A 112 -5.86 6.74 20.01
N PRO A 113 -6.16 8.05 19.86
CA PRO A 113 -7.15 8.74 20.69
C PRO A 113 -8.54 8.09 20.69
N PHE A 114 -8.94 7.45 19.59
CA PHE A 114 -10.23 6.79 19.44
C PHE A 114 -10.09 5.32 19.03
N PRO A 115 -9.58 4.44 19.92
CA PRO A 115 -9.15 3.09 19.57
C PRO A 115 -10.27 2.21 19.01
N THR A 116 -11.47 2.29 19.58
CA THR A 116 -12.62 1.47 19.11
C THR A 116 -13.01 1.80 17.66
N ARG A 117 -12.96 3.08 17.29
CA ARG A 117 -13.25 3.52 15.92
C ARG A 117 -12.13 3.12 14.98
N ALA A 118 -10.88 3.38 15.38
CA ALA A 118 -9.69 2.98 14.65
C ALA A 118 -9.69 1.47 14.35
N ALA A 119 -9.90 0.63 15.37
CA ALA A 119 -9.90 -0.82 15.23
C ALA A 119 -11.01 -1.33 14.29
N ARG A 120 -12.22 -0.76 14.33
CA ARG A 120 -13.28 -1.18 13.39
C ARG A 120 -12.89 -0.96 11.93
N TRP A 121 -12.34 0.21 11.62
CA TRP A 121 -11.88 0.50 10.26
C TRP A 121 -10.59 -0.25 9.92
N GLY A 122 -9.72 -0.50 10.90
CA GLY A 122 -8.55 -1.36 10.77
C GLY A 122 -8.92 -2.80 10.40
N LEU A 123 -9.87 -3.41 11.12
CA LEU A 123 -10.39 -4.73 10.78
C LEU A 123 -11.03 -4.77 9.38
N ALA A 124 -11.79 -3.73 9.00
CA ALA A 124 -12.35 -3.63 7.66
C ALA A 124 -11.24 -3.55 6.59
N LEU A 125 -10.16 -2.80 6.87
CA LEU A 125 -9.00 -2.72 5.98
C LEU A 125 -8.28 -4.07 5.88
N ALA A 126 -8.03 -4.76 7.01
CA ALA A 126 -7.44 -6.09 7.02
C ALA A 126 -8.26 -7.09 6.20
N ALA A 127 -9.58 -7.09 6.40
CA ALA A 127 -10.50 -7.95 5.65
C ALA A 127 -10.46 -7.64 4.15
N ALA A 128 -10.45 -6.36 3.76
CA ALA A 128 -10.36 -5.96 2.35
C ALA A 128 -9.03 -6.37 1.71
N ILE A 129 -7.90 -6.24 2.45
CA ILE A 129 -6.58 -6.68 2.00
C ILE A 129 -6.58 -8.20 1.76
N VAL A 130 -6.97 -8.99 2.77
CA VAL A 130 -6.99 -10.45 2.66
C VAL A 130 -7.93 -10.92 1.55
N PHE A 131 -9.12 -10.30 1.44
CA PHE A 131 -10.06 -10.60 0.37
C PHE A 131 -9.49 -10.29 -1.01
N TYR A 132 -8.82 -9.13 -1.16
CA TYR A 132 -8.15 -8.77 -2.41
C TYR A 132 -7.11 -9.82 -2.78
N ASP A 133 -6.20 -10.15 -1.87
CA ASP A 133 -5.07 -11.06 -2.13
C ASP A 133 -5.53 -12.48 -2.44
N TYR A 134 -6.61 -12.93 -1.78
CA TYR A 134 -7.19 -14.25 -2.03
C TYR A 134 -7.96 -14.33 -3.35
N ALA A 135 -8.71 -13.27 -3.73
CA ALA A 135 -9.76 -13.36 -4.73
C ALA A 135 -9.54 -12.50 -5.99
N HIS A 136 -8.48 -11.67 -6.06
CA HIS A 136 -8.32 -10.66 -7.12
C HIS A 136 -7.95 -11.22 -8.50
N LYS A 137 -7.47 -12.47 -8.58
CA LYS A 137 -7.01 -13.07 -9.85
C LYS A 137 -8.14 -13.13 -10.86
N ASP A 138 -7.87 -12.54 -12.03
CA ASP A 138 -8.75 -12.54 -13.21
C ASP A 138 -10.17 -11.97 -12.99
N LYS A 139 -10.42 -11.32 -11.85
CA LYS A 139 -11.73 -10.76 -11.54
C LYS A 139 -11.82 -9.27 -11.87
N LEU A 140 -12.95 -8.84 -12.41
CA LEU A 140 -13.24 -7.43 -12.70
C LEU A 140 -13.32 -6.57 -11.44
N TYR A 141 -13.62 -7.17 -10.28
CA TYR A 141 -13.73 -6.44 -9.02
C TYR A 141 -12.38 -6.15 -8.35
N GLY A 142 -11.27 -6.75 -8.81
CA GLY A 142 -9.94 -6.50 -8.25
C GLY A 142 -9.59 -5.01 -8.13
N PRO A 143 -9.74 -4.20 -9.20
CA PRO A 143 -9.52 -2.75 -9.12
C PRO A 143 -10.41 -2.05 -8.09
N ILE A 144 -11.67 -2.49 -7.94
CA ILE A 144 -12.62 -1.92 -6.96
C ILE A 144 -12.11 -2.16 -5.53
N VAL A 145 -11.70 -3.40 -5.22
CA VAL A 145 -11.22 -3.74 -3.87
C VAL A 145 -9.89 -3.06 -3.57
N MET A 146 -8.99 -2.92 -4.56
CA MET A 146 -7.74 -2.16 -4.40
C MET A 146 -8.03 -0.68 -4.09
N GLY A 147 -8.98 -0.08 -4.80
CA GLY A 147 -9.44 1.28 -4.50
C GLY A 147 -10.06 1.38 -3.10
N LEU A 148 -10.89 0.39 -2.71
CA LEU A 148 -11.49 0.33 -1.38
C LEU A 148 -10.42 0.25 -0.28
N CYS A 149 -9.38 -0.58 -0.42
CA CYS A 149 -8.27 -0.62 0.53
C CYS A 149 -7.67 0.78 0.71
N ARG A 150 -7.52 1.53 -0.37
CA ARG A 150 -6.96 2.89 -0.30
C ARG A 150 -7.91 3.89 0.37
N ALA A 151 -9.21 3.80 0.13
CA ALA A 151 -10.22 4.61 0.83
C ALA A 151 -10.24 4.30 2.33
N LEU A 152 -10.15 3.02 2.71
CA LEU A 152 -10.12 2.60 4.10
C LEU A 152 -8.91 3.17 4.86
N VAL A 153 -7.75 3.38 4.22
CA VAL A 153 -6.61 4.08 4.84
C VAL A 153 -7.00 5.47 5.33
N TYR A 154 -7.76 6.25 4.54
CA TYR A 154 -8.27 7.56 4.95
C TYR A 154 -9.22 7.46 6.14
N LEU A 155 -10.13 6.47 6.11
CA LEU A 155 -11.12 6.29 7.17
C LEU A 155 -10.46 5.83 8.48
N VAL A 156 -9.50 4.91 8.43
CA VAL A 156 -8.70 4.52 9.61
C VAL A 156 -8.00 5.74 10.19
N ALA A 157 -7.28 6.50 9.37
CA ALA A 157 -6.49 7.65 9.81
C ALA A 157 -7.38 8.72 10.45
N ALA A 158 -8.46 9.14 9.79
CA ALA A 158 -9.35 10.18 10.33
C ALA A 158 -10.09 9.73 11.58
N SER A 159 -10.68 8.52 11.57
CA SER A 159 -11.46 8.02 12.71
C SER A 159 -10.59 7.74 13.92
N SER A 160 -9.34 7.37 13.74
CA SER A 160 -8.38 7.16 14.83
C SER A 160 -8.02 8.47 15.54
N ALA A 161 -7.95 9.57 14.80
CA ALA A 161 -7.52 10.88 15.30
C ALA A 161 -8.67 11.73 15.86
N THR A 162 -9.90 11.64 15.29
CA THR A 162 -11.04 12.50 15.64
C THR A 162 -12.24 11.75 16.19
N GLY A 163 -12.25 10.43 16.10
CA GLY A 163 -13.40 9.60 16.51
C GLY A 163 -14.61 9.70 15.59
N ILE A 164 -14.52 10.42 14.48
CA ILE A 164 -15.58 10.59 13.48
C ILE A 164 -15.01 10.45 12.08
N GLU A 165 -15.88 10.24 11.11
CA GLU A 165 -15.56 10.27 9.67
C GLU A 165 -16.25 11.49 9.03
N PRO A 166 -15.61 12.68 9.04
CA PRO A 166 -16.20 13.88 8.44
C PRO A 166 -16.54 13.64 6.96
N TYR A 167 -17.67 14.20 6.49
CA TYR A 167 -18.09 14.01 5.09
C TYR A 167 -17.00 14.40 4.08
N ARG A 168 -16.13 15.35 4.42
CA ARG A 168 -14.98 15.76 3.59
C ARG A 168 -13.95 14.64 3.46
N VAL A 169 -13.70 13.89 4.54
CA VAL A 169 -12.81 12.71 4.51
C VAL A 169 -13.41 11.61 3.66
N VAL A 170 -14.71 11.33 3.82
CA VAL A 170 -15.43 10.34 3.01
C VAL A 170 -15.39 10.74 1.52
N GLY A 171 -15.59 12.01 1.22
CA GLY A 171 -15.47 12.53 -0.14
C GLY A 171 -14.07 12.34 -0.73
N ALA A 172 -13.02 12.73 0.00
CA ALA A 172 -11.63 12.53 -0.42
C ALA A 172 -11.27 11.06 -0.59
N ALA A 173 -11.70 10.21 0.34
CA ALA A 173 -11.52 8.76 0.28
C ALA A 173 -12.19 8.16 -0.98
N SER A 174 -13.40 8.64 -1.33
CA SER A 174 -14.12 8.19 -2.53
C SER A 174 -13.39 8.59 -3.83
N VAL A 175 -12.87 9.81 -3.91
CA VAL A 175 -12.08 10.27 -5.06
C VAL A 175 -10.77 9.47 -5.16
N MET A 176 -10.09 9.25 -4.03
CA MET A 176 -8.88 8.42 -4.00
C MET A 176 -9.17 6.97 -4.39
N MET A 177 -10.31 6.42 -3.94
CA MET A 177 -10.79 5.10 -4.39
C MET A 177 -10.94 5.05 -5.91
N ALA A 178 -11.62 6.02 -6.51
CA ALA A 178 -11.83 6.11 -7.94
C ALA A 178 -10.49 6.23 -8.70
N TYR A 179 -9.56 7.04 -8.20
CA TYR A 179 -8.22 7.18 -8.78
C TYR A 179 -7.47 5.84 -8.79
N VAL A 180 -7.40 5.17 -7.65
CA VAL A 180 -6.66 3.88 -7.53
C VAL A 180 -7.36 2.77 -8.30
N MET A 181 -8.68 2.76 -8.33
CA MET A 181 -9.47 1.83 -9.15
C MET A 181 -9.13 2.01 -10.63
N THR A 182 -9.15 3.26 -11.12
CA THR A 182 -8.81 3.59 -12.52
C THR A 182 -7.36 3.21 -12.84
N LEU A 183 -6.39 3.58 -11.99
CA LEU A 183 -4.99 3.21 -12.13
C LEU A 183 -4.83 1.70 -12.25
N THR A 184 -5.46 0.94 -11.36
CA THR A 184 -5.35 -0.52 -11.32
C THR A 184 -5.99 -1.16 -12.56
N TYR A 185 -7.13 -0.63 -13.00
CA TYR A 185 -7.81 -1.09 -14.20
C TYR A 185 -6.98 -0.83 -15.46
N VAL A 186 -6.44 0.39 -15.60
CA VAL A 186 -5.60 0.75 -16.74
C VAL A 186 -4.29 -0.07 -16.74
N ALA A 187 -3.66 -0.27 -15.57
CA ALA A 187 -2.47 -1.12 -15.46
C ALA A 187 -2.76 -2.59 -15.85
N LYS A 188 -3.97 -3.07 -15.57
CA LYS A 188 -4.41 -4.43 -15.96
C LYS A 188 -4.63 -4.55 -17.47
N LEU A 189 -5.22 -3.54 -18.12
CA LEU A 189 -5.52 -3.56 -19.56
C LEU A 189 -4.29 -3.31 -20.43
N ALA A 190 -3.49 -2.31 -20.08
CA ALA A 190 -2.35 -1.86 -20.89
C ALA A 190 -1.05 -2.62 -20.60
N GLY A 191 -1.07 -3.55 -19.64
CA GLY A 191 0.13 -4.22 -19.16
C GLY A 191 0.97 -3.32 -18.26
N ARG A 192 2.13 -3.84 -17.82
CA ARG A 192 3.07 -3.11 -16.96
C ARG A 192 3.98 -2.20 -17.79
N GLY A 193 3.43 -1.07 -18.21
CA GLY A 193 4.21 -0.05 -18.91
C GLY A 193 5.02 0.85 -17.96
N ASP A 194 6.02 1.55 -18.49
CA ASP A 194 6.89 2.49 -17.76
C ASP A 194 6.15 3.67 -17.12
N TRP A 195 4.88 3.85 -17.44
CA TRP A 195 4.00 4.88 -16.90
C TRP A 195 3.32 4.49 -15.56
N VAL A 196 3.24 3.18 -15.22
CA VAL A 196 2.62 2.71 -13.96
C VAL A 196 3.27 3.33 -12.72
N PRO A 197 4.62 3.40 -12.61
CA PRO A 197 5.31 4.10 -11.52
C PRO A 197 4.85 5.55 -11.35
N TRP A 198 4.61 6.28 -12.45
CA TRP A 198 4.14 7.66 -12.44
C TRP A 198 2.73 7.78 -11.89
N LEU A 199 1.84 6.86 -12.25
CA LEU A 199 0.48 6.83 -11.70
C LEU A 199 0.48 6.50 -10.20
N ILE A 200 1.34 5.60 -9.75
CA ILE A 200 1.48 5.30 -8.31
C ILE A 200 2.00 6.55 -7.58
N ALA A 201 3.01 7.22 -8.11
CA ALA A 201 3.50 8.47 -7.54
C ALA A 201 2.44 9.58 -7.56
N GLY A 202 1.56 9.60 -8.57
CA GLY A 202 0.45 10.54 -8.73
C GLY A 202 -0.56 10.53 -7.57
N ILE A 203 -0.67 9.45 -6.80
CA ILE A 203 -1.45 9.40 -5.55
C ILE A 203 -1.12 10.60 -4.66
N ARG A 204 0.16 11.01 -4.59
CA ARG A 204 0.62 12.12 -3.77
C ARG A 204 0.21 13.49 -4.29
N ILE A 205 0.07 13.62 -5.60
CA ILE A 205 -0.47 14.86 -6.19
C ILE A 205 -1.94 15.02 -5.79
N VAL A 206 -2.71 13.92 -5.81
CA VAL A 206 -4.10 13.92 -5.34
C VAL A 206 -4.16 14.28 -3.85
N ASP A 207 -3.29 13.71 -3.01
CA ASP A 207 -3.17 14.08 -1.60
C ASP A 207 -2.83 15.57 -1.41
N ALA A 208 -1.88 16.10 -2.18
CA ALA A 208 -1.49 17.51 -2.11
C ALA A 208 -2.64 18.44 -2.46
N ILE A 209 -3.44 18.08 -3.46
CA ILE A 209 -4.66 18.83 -3.83
C ILE A 209 -5.64 18.84 -2.64
N PHE A 210 -5.91 17.68 -2.03
CA PHE A 210 -6.81 17.59 -0.88
C PHE A 210 -6.31 18.40 0.32
N ILE A 211 -5.03 18.30 0.64
CA ILE A 211 -4.38 19.07 1.72
C ILE A 211 -4.58 20.58 1.47
N THR A 212 -4.35 21.03 0.24
CA THR A 212 -4.50 22.45 -0.14
C THR A 212 -5.96 22.90 -0.04
N MET A 213 -6.90 22.11 -0.56
CA MET A 213 -8.34 22.40 -0.49
C MET A 213 -8.88 22.42 0.95
N ALA A 214 -8.29 21.65 1.84
CA ALA A 214 -8.65 21.61 3.27
C ALA A 214 -8.01 22.74 4.09
N GLY A 215 -7.23 23.63 3.46
CA GLY A 215 -6.53 24.73 4.15
C GLY A 215 -5.27 24.26 4.88
N GLY A 216 -4.77 23.07 4.59
CA GLY A 216 -3.46 22.59 5.05
C GLY A 216 -2.37 23.49 4.47
N GLY A 217 -1.54 24.07 5.33
CA GLY A 217 -0.54 25.07 4.93
C GLY A 217 0.44 24.57 3.85
N PRO A 218 1.20 25.49 3.23
CA PRO A 218 2.08 25.16 2.09
C PRO A 218 3.13 24.09 2.41
N VAL A 219 3.54 23.96 3.67
CA VAL A 219 4.49 22.93 4.10
C VAL A 219 3.93 21.53 3.90
N ALA A 220 2.69 21.26 4.32
CA ALA A 220 2.08 19.94 4.18
C ALA A 220 1.87 19.57 2.69
N ALA A 221 1.45 20.52 1.87
CA ALA A 221 1.33 20.34 0.42
C ALA A 221 2.71 20.08 -0.22
N THR A 222 3.73 20.82 0.17
CA THR A 222 5.11 20.63 -0.33
C THR A 222 5.65 19.26 0.04
N VAL A 223 5.42 18.79 1.27
CA VAL A 223 5.82 17.44 1.71
C VAL A 223 5.14 16.36 0.84
N ALA A 224 3.86 16.52 0.53
CA ALA A 224 3.15 15.59 -0.34
C ALA A 224 3.75 15.60 -1.78
N ILE A 225 4.04 16.77 -2.35
CA ILE A 225 4.63 16.91 -3.68
C ILE A 225 6.07 16.38 -3.70
N ALA A 226 6.91 16.75 -2.73
CA ALA A 226 8.29 16.26 -2.62
C ALA A 226 8.34 14.72 -2.57
N GLY A 227 7.39 14.14 -1.90
CA GLY A 227 7.22 12.71 -1.85
C GLY A 227 6.97 12.06 -3.21
N PHE A 228 6.39 12.75 -4.20
CA PHE A 228 6.27 12.25 -5.57
C PHE A 228 7.66 11.91 -6.15
N ILE A 229 8.60 12.84 -6.01
CA ILE A 229 9.99 12.65 -6.47
C ILE A 229 10.65 11.49 -5.71
N VAL A 230 10.47 11.45 -4.39
CA VAL A 230 11.02 10.38 -3.54
C VAL A 230 10.48 9.02 -3.96
N THR A 231 9.17 8.90 -4.23
CA THR A 231 8.59 7.63 -4.70
C THR A 231 9.21 7.18 -6.02
N LEU A 232 9.33 8.07 -7.00
CA LEU A 232 9.95 7.74 -8.29
C LEU A 232 11.43 7.34 -8.15
N ALA A 233 12.18 8.02 -7.28
CA ALA A 233 13.57 7.68 -7.01
C ALA A 233 13.70 6.30 -6.35
N LEU A 234 12.87 6.00 -5.36
CA LEU A 234 12.87 4.71 -4.67
C LEU A 234 12.43 3.55 -5.58
N GLN A 235 11.50 3.78 -6.50
CA GLN A 235 11.03 2.76 -7.45
C GLN A 235 12.11 2.33 -8.45
N ARG A 236 13.16 3.13 -8.64
CA ARG A 236 14.34 2.74 -9.44
C ARG A 236 15.19 1.67 -8.73
N VAL A 237 15.15 1.62 -7.39
CA VAL A 237 15.93 0.69 -6.57
C VAL A 237 15.09 -0.53 -6.16
N VAL A 238 13.86 -0.29 -5.77
CA VAL A 238 12.88 -1.31 -5.39
C VAL A 238 11.62 -1.09 -6.23
N PRO A 239 11.36 -1.92 -7.26
CA PRO A 239 10.16 -1.81 -8.08
C PRO A 239 8.88 -1.83 -7.25
N GLY A 240 7.95 -0.94 -7.54
CA GLY A 240 6.67 -0.83 -6.83
C GLY A 240 5.58 -1.78 -7.34
N THR A 241 5.91 -2.58 -8.38
CA THR A 241 4.95 -3.49 -9.07
C THR A 241 5.51 -4.89 -9.23
#